data_010a61fbd1003e19e51e8fe9ad4774e1
#
_entry.id   010a61fbd1003e19e51e8fe9ad4774e1
#
_cell.length_a   1.000
_cell.length_b   1.000
_cell.length_c   1.000
_cell.angle_alpha   90.00
_cell.angle_beta   90.00
_cell.angle_gamma   90.00
#
_symmetry.space_group_name_H-M   'P 1'
#
loop_
_entity.id
_entity.type
_entity.pdbx_description
1 polymer ?
#
loop_
_entity_poly.entity_id
_entity_poly.type
_entity_poly.pdbx_seq_one_letter_code
_entity_poly.pdbx_strand_id
1 'polypeptide(L)'
;MEYEPVIGIEIHVELKTKSKMFSSAPCTFGMKPNSQTVPFDLAFPGTMPVVNKEAVAFGIKVSTALNMKVARTLYFDRKNYFYPDLPKGFQITQQFHPIGRDGYVEINVDGKLLRIGVEQAHLEEDTAKQIHLSDISLLNFNRCGTPLIEIVSLPEMHSGLEAMKYVEAIREIVTYLGVSDGKMENGSLRCDVNVSIRPKGTLKLGTKAECKNLNTIQNIKAAVDYEVKRQTALLESGQKVEQETRRYDEGLKQTVMMRKKTDAIDYKYFREPNIVPIDLDEGFIYDAIHSMNKLPNDYRSELAKQGLSDYEIEELLKNRDFVLYFEDCLTLGVKSPSTLWNFLLVDILGYLNKNEKNLSDLLFNKENLVVLCNYLTAGKINSKQAKDVLAEMISKGSNPLDVIKEKGLSQISDTSAIEKIVDDVLAANAQSITDYQHGKDHALGYLVGQVMKASHGKANPNLAKELIVKKIGPCIKPTK
;
A
#
# COMPACT_ATOMS: atom_id res chain seq x y z
N MET A 1 24.62 -9.96 -28.38
CA MET A 1 24.28 -11.09 -27.48
C MET A 1 23.09 -10.65 -26.65
N GLU A 2 22.05 -11.49 -26.46
CA GLU A 2 20.91 -11.10 -25.61
C GLU A 2 21.27 -11.36 -24.14
N TYR A 3 21.05 -10.35 -23.30
CA TYR A 3 21.29 -10.44 -21.87
C TYR A 3 19.96 -10.46 -21.11
N GLU A 4 19.92 -11.16 -19.99
CA GLU A 4 18.80 -11.13 -19.04
C GLU A 4 19.25 -10.54 -17.71
N PRO A 5 18.44 -9.65 -17.10
CA PRO A 5 18.70 -9.13 -15.76
C PRO A 5 18.49 -10.22 -14.71
N VAL A 6 19.26 -10.13 -13.62
CA VAL A 6 19.08 -10.93 -12.41
C VAL A 6 19.17 -9.99 -11.22
N ILE A 7 18.07 -9.86 -10.50
CA ILE A 7 17.86 -8.84 -9.50
C ILE A 7 17.47 -9.48 -8.16
N GLY A 8 18.18 -9.12 -7.12
CA GLY A 8 17.85 -9.44 -5.72
C GLY A 8 17.69 -8.17 -4.91
N ILE A 9 16.82 -8.20 -3.90
CA ILE A 9 16.48 -7.04 -3.08
C ILE A 9 16.61 -7.37 -1.60
N GLU A 10 17.23 -6.47 -0.86
CA GLU A 10 17.30 -6.44 0.59
C GLU A 10 16.39 -5.31 1.09
N ILE A 11 15.42 -5.62 1.95
CA ILE A 11 14.46 -4.64 2.47
C ILE A 11 14.58 -4.58 3.99
N HIS A 12 14.88 -3.40 4.53
CA HIS A 12 14.87 -3.12 5.95
C HIS A 12 13.56 -2.43 6.32
N VAL A 13 12.85 -2.98 7.30
CA VAL A 13 11.57 -2.45 7.80
C VAL A 13 11.69 -2.13 9.27
N GLU A 14 11.51 -0.86 9.65
CA GLU A 14 11.39 -0.47 11.06
C GLU A 14 10.09 -1.02 11.63
N LEU A 15 10.19 -1.75 12.75
CA LEU A 15 9.05 -2.33 13.43
C LEU A 15 8.44 -1.32 14.41
N LYS A 16 7.12 -1.16 14.35
CA LYS A 16 6.35 -0.18 15.14
C LYS A 16 6.11 -0.66 16.57
N THR A 17 7.20 -0.93 17.30
CA THR A 17 7.16 -1.26 18.72
C THR A 17 7.22 0.00 19.59
N LYS A 18 6.81 -0.11 20.85
CA LYS A 18 6.88 1.00 21.81
C LYS A 18 8.29 1.24 22.33
N SER A 19 9.12 0.19 22.38
CA SER A 19 10.49 0.26 22.86
C SER A 19 11.45 -0.35 21.85
N LYS A 20 12.74 -0.09 22.02
CA LYS A 20 13.81 -0.56 21.15
C LYS A 20 13.99 -2.08 21.17
N MET A 21 14.79 -2.60 20.24
CA MET A 21 14.97 -4.05 20.06
C MET A 21 15.62 -4.72 21.28
N PHE A 22 16.59 -4.06 21.89
CA PHE A 22 17.38 -4.64 22.99
C PHE A 22 17.42 -3.75 24.23
N SER A 23 16.60 -2.70 24.31
CA SER A 23 16.54 -1.79 25.45
C SER A 23 15.11 -1.28 25.70
N SER A 24 14.88 -0.68 26.86
CA SER A 24 13.59 -0.10 27.24
C SER A 24 13.39 1.33 26.71
N ALA A 25 14.33 1.92 26.00
CA ALA A 25 14.17 3.27 25.45
C ALA A 25 13.01 3.31 24.45
N PRO A 26 12.24 4.39 24.41
CA PRO A 26 11.09 4.50 23.52
C PRO A 26 11.52 4.70 22.06
N CYS A 27 10.63 4.34 21.10
CA CYS A 27 10.80 4.49 19.65
C CYS A 27 9.81 5.50 19.09
N THR A 28 9.72 6.71 19.66
CA THR A 28 8.78 7.73 19.18
C THR A 28 9.43 8.62 18.14
N PHE A 29 8.83 8.71 16.95
CA PHE A 29 9.32 9.57 15.87
C PHE A 29 9.22 11.06 16.20
N GLY A 30 10.15 11.88 15.68
CA GLY A 30 10.08 13.35 15.76
C GLY A 30 10.49 13.98 17.12
N MET A 31 10.94 13.17 18.07
CA MET A 31 11.38 13.67 19.36
C MET A 31 12.72 14.40 19.31
N LYS A 32 12.98 15.26 20.31
CA LYS A 32 14.26 16.01 20.43
C LYS A 32 15.45 15.04 20.27
N PRO A 33 16.48 15.40 19.50
CA PRO A 33 17.67 14.56 19.33
C PRO A 33 18.27 14.08 20.65
N ASN A 34 18.66 12.80 20.69
CA ASN A 34 19.28 12.14 21.84
C ASN A 34 18.46 12.10 23.13
N SER A 35 17.13 12.28 23.02
CA SER A 35 16.21 12.23 24.18
C SER A 35 15.59 10.85 24.42
N GLN A 36 15.74 9.90 23.47
CA GLN A 36 15.18 8.56 23.54
C GLN A 36 16.31 7.52 23.55
N THR A 37 17.17 7.61 24.55
CA THR A 37 18.30 6.72 24.73
C THR A 37 18.43 6.30 26.19
N VAL A 38 18.91 5.08 26.40
CA VAL A 38 19.33 4.56 27.70
C VAL A 38 20.79 4.16 27.63
N PRO A 39 21.49 3.90 28.75
CA PRO A 39 22.90 3.56 28.76
C PRO A 39 23.30 2.42 27.81
N PHE A 40 22.45 1.41 27.60
CA PHE A 40 22.68 0.34 26.65
C PHE A 40 22.86 0.86 25.22
N ASP A 41 21.96 1.75 24.77
CA ASP A 41 21.99 2.31 23.40
C ASP A 41 23.27 3.10 23.11
N LEU A 42 23.90 3.62 24.15
CA LEU A 42 25.13 4.41 24.10
C LEU A 42 26.39 3.58 24.46
N ALA A 43 26.24 2.26 24.57
CA ALA A 43 27.32 1.32 24.87
C ALA A 43 28.02 1.58 26.21
N PHE A 44 27.29 2.02 27.25
CA PHE A 44 27.90 2.18 28.59
C PHE A 44 28.36 0.84 29.15
N PRO A 45 29.51 0.77 29.79
CA PRO A 45 30.03 -0.45 30.40
C PRO A 45 29.05 -1.07 31.40
N GLY A 46 28.89 -2.40 31.35
CA GLY A 46 28.03 -3.17 32.27
C GLY A 46 26.58 -3.25 31.85
N THR A 47 26.16 -2.64 30.75
CA THR A 47 24.80 -2.77 30.23
C THR A 47 24.63 -4.04 29.40
N MET A 48 23.44 -4.65 29.47
CA MET A 48 23.11 -5.92 28.81
C MET A 48 21.90 -5.77 27.89
N PRO A 49 21.85 -6.47 26.74
CA PRO A 49 20.69 -6.49 25.84
C PRO A 49 19.53 -7.27 26.45
N VAL A 50 18.30 -6.77 26.25
CA VAL A 50 17.06 -7.46 26.59
C VAL A 50 16.17 -7.51 25.36
N VAL A 51 15.86 -8.69 24.86
CA VAL A 51 15.11 -8.88 23.60
C VAL A 51 13.67 -8.40 23.75
N ASN A 52 13.20 -7.59 22.80
CA ASN A 52 11.85 -7.07 22.75
C ASN A 52 10.87 -8.16 22.27
N LYS A 53 9.98 -8.59 23.17
CA LYS A 53 8.98 -9.62 22.89
C LYS A 53 8.01 -9.24 21.75
N GLU A 54 7.61 -7.96 21.66
CA GLU A 54 6.71 -7.45 20.61
C GLU A 54 7.39 -7.49 19.23
N ALA A 55 8.69 -7.13 19.16
CA ALA A 55 9.46 -7.22 17.92
C ALA A 55 9.58 -8.68 17.43
N VAL A 56 9.76 -9.63 18.36
CA VAL A 56 9.75 -11.07 18.02
C VAL A 56 8.37 -11.50 17.48
N ALA A 57 7.28 -11.07 18.12
CA ALA A 57 5.93 -11.40 17.63
C ALA A 57 5.69 -10.78 16.22
N PHE A 58 6.19 -9.59 15.97
CA PHE A 58 6.12 -8.97 14.63
C PHE A 58 6.95 -9.75 13.61
N GLY A 59 8.15 -10.21 13.99
CA GLY A 59 8.98 -11.06 13.14
C GLY A 59 8.28 -12.37 12.76
N ILE A 60 7.57 -13.01 13.71
CA ILE A 60 6.76 -14.21 13.44
C ILE A 60 5.64 -13.90 12.45
N LYS A 61 4.90 -12.79 12.65
CA LYS A 61 3.82 -12.36 11.74
C LYS A 61 4.33 -12.11 10.32
N VAL A 62 5.43 -11.37 10.18
CA VAL A 62 6.04 -11.10 8.87
C VAL A 62 6.49 -12.40 8.21
N SER A 63 7.22 -13.26 8.93
CA SER A 63 7.68 -14.54 8.39
C SER A 63 6.51 -15.43 7.93
N THR A 64 5.43 -15.48 8.72
CA THR A 64 4.22 -16.22 8.35
C THR A 64 3.54 -15.67 7.11
N ALA A 65 3.40 -14.33 7.02
CA ALA A 65 2.79 -13.68 5.86
C ALA A 65 3.63 -13.83 4.57
N LEU A 66 4.94 -14.01 4.72
CA LEU A 66 5.87 -14.32 3.63
C LEU A 66 5.99 -15.82 3.33
N ASN A 67 5.10 -16.65 3.88
CA ASN A 67 5.10 -18.10 3.70
C ASN A 67 6.41 -18.79 4.12
N MET A 68 7.10 -18.25 5.11
CA MET A 68 8.39 -18.75 5.59
C MET A 68 8.25 -19.79 6.69
N LYS A 69 9.28 -20.59 6.85
CA LYS A 69 9.45 -21.47 8.03
C LYS A 69 9.93 -20.62 9.19
N VAL A 70 9.12 -20.48 10.23
CA VAL A 70 9.44 -19.72 11.44
C VAL A 70 10.39 -20.53 12.32
N ALA A 71 11.46 -19.91 12.82
CA ALA A 71 12.42 -20.53 13.75
C ALA A 71 11.73 -20.88 15.08
N ARG A 72 12.09 -22.03 15.66
CA ARG A 72 11.61 -22.45 17.00
C ARG A 72 12.49 -21.93 18.13
N THR A 73 13.76 -21.70 17.85
CA THR A 73 14.72 -21.13 18.81
C THR A 73 15.35 -19.91 18.17
N LEU A 74 15.36 -18.79 18.88
CA LEU A 74 16.01 -17.57 18.43
C LEU A 74 17.47 -17.55 18.87
N TYR A 75 18.30 -17.17 17.96
CA TYR A 75 19.71 -16.87 18.17
C TYR A 75 20.02 -15.49 17.65
N PHE A 76 20.93 -14.80 18.31
CA PHE A 76 21.44 -13.51 17.84
C PHE A 76 22.95 -13.57 17.68
N ASP A 77 23.45 -12.81 16.71
CA ASP A 77 24.86 -12.74 16.34
C ASP A 77 25.33 -11.29 16.37
N ARG A 78 26.63 -11.08 16.52
CA ARG A 78 27.27 -9.78 16.37
C ARG A 78 27.81 -9.64 14.98
N LYS A 79 27.40 -8.54 14.27
CA LYS A 79 27.99 -8.04 13.04
C LYS A 79 28.98 -6.95 13.42
N ASN A 80 30.27 -7.24 13.41
CA ASN A 80 31.30 -6.34 13.92
C ASN A 80 31.78 -5.36 12.84
N TYR A 81 31.61 -4.08 13.07
CA TYR A 81 32.18 -3.00 12.27
C TYR A 81 32.20 -1.70 13.08
N PHE A 82 33.17 -0.81 12.77
CA PHE A 82 33.33 0.45 13.49
C PHE A 82 32.81 1.59 12.63
N TYR A 83 31.76 2.25 13.12
CA TYR A 83 31.21 3.45 12.51
C TYR A 83 30.69 4.41 13.59
N PRO A 84 30.69 5.74 13.38
CA PRO A 84 30.28 6.70 14.42
C PRO A 84 28.85 6.54 14.91
N ASP A 85 27.94 6.02 14.07
CA ASP A 85 26.54 5.79 14.38
C ASP A 85 26.27 4.44 15.07
N LEU A 86 27.33 3.67 15.36
CA LEU A 86 27.27 2.36 16.01
C LEU A 86 28.10 2.34 17.28
N PRO A 87 27.58 2.85 18.43
CA PRO A 87 28.36 3.05 19.66
C PRO A 87 29.04 1.80 20.21
N LYS A 88 28.37 0.65 20.08
CA LYS A 88 28.88 -0.65 20.56
C LYS A 88 30.03 -1.20 19.73
N GLY A 89 30.25 -0.72 18.51
CA GLY A 89 31.18 -1.29 17.56
C GLY A 89 30.68 -2.58 16.89
N PHE A 90 29.45 -2.97 17.15
CA PHE A 90 28.76 -4.09 16.50
C PHE A 90 27.26 -3.86 16.47
N GLN A 91 26.60 -4.47 15.50
CA GLN A 91 25.14 -4.55 15.41
C GLN A 91 24.71 -5.95 15.81
N ILE A 92 23.67 -6.07 16.64
CA ILE A 92 23.05 -7.35 16.96
C ILE A 92 22.05 -7.68 15.84
N THR A 93 22.20 -8.87 15.27
CA THR A 93 21.42 -9.37 14.13
C THR A 93 21.23 -10.90 14.23
N GLN A 94 20.72 -11.55 13.19
CA GLN A 94 20.51 -13.01 13.12
C GLN A 94 21.15 -13.60 11.86
N GLN A 95 22.48 -13.55 11.74
CA GLN A 95 23.19 -13.99 10.54
C GLN A 95 23.01 -15.49 10.24
N PHE A 96 23.17 -16.34 11.25
CA PHE A 96 23.19 -17.79 11.06
C PHE A 96 21.82 -18.45 11.25
N HIS A 97 20.97 -17.84 12.07
CA HIS A 97 19.65 -18.39 12.43
C HIS A 97 18.57 -17.30 12.35
N PRO A 98 18.19 -16.87 11.15
CA PRO A 98 17.12 -15.88 10.97
C PRO A 98 15.78 -16.43 11.47
N ILE A 99 14.90 -15.52 11.88
CA ILE A 99 13.56 -15.86 12.38
C ILE A 99 12.67 -16.52 11.32
N GLY A 100 12.88 -16.22 10.04
CA GLY A 100 12.16 -16.81 8.90
C GLY A 100 13.12 -17.26 7.80
N ARG A 101 12.83 -18.41 7.17
CA ARG A 101 13.56 -18.95 6.01
C ARG A 101 12.65 -19.54 4.96
N ASP A 102 13.13 -19.59 3.73
CA ASP A 102 12.54 -20.35 2.63
C ASP A 102 11.06 -19.99 2.36
N GLY A 103 10.78 -18.70 2.17
CA GLY A 103 9.46 -18.21 1.87
C GLY A 103 9.29 -17.72 0.44
N TYR A 104 8.18 -17.04 0.20
CA TYR A 104 7.90 -16.39 -1.09
C TYR A 104 6.85 -15.31 -0.97
N VAL A 105 6.83 -14.44 -1.98
CA VAL A 105 5.80 -13.42 -2.20
C VAL A 105 5.24 -13.59 -3.62
N GLU A 106 3.93 -13.45 -3.78
CA GLU A 106 3.28 -13.42 -5.09
C GLU A 106 3.03 -11.98 -5.51
N ILE A 107 3.46 -11.64 -6.72
CA ILE A 107 3.29 -10.32 -7.33
C ILE A 107 2.55 -10.45 -8.66
N ASN A 108 1.72 -9.46 -8.99
CA ASN A 108 1.06 -9.39 -10.28
C ASN A 108 1.81 -8.41 -11.19
N VAL A 109 2.30 -8.90 -12.31
CA VAL A 109 2.99 -8.11 -13.33
C VAL A 109 2.30 -8.31 -14.67
N ASP A 110 1.67 -7.27 -15.18
CA ASP A 110 0.93 -7.28 -16.46
C ASP A 110 -0.08 -8.45 -16.58
N GLY A 111 -0.80 -8.73 -15.49
CA GLY A 111 -1.80 -9.79 -15.41
C GLY A 111 -1.22 -11.21 -15.18
N LYS A 112 0.08 -11.34 -15.04
CA LYS A 112 0.74 -12.61 -14.68
C LYS A 112 1.08 -12.63 -13.20
N LEU A 113 0.66 -13.67 -12.50
CA LEU A 113 1.08 -13.95 -11.13
C LEU A 113 2.47 -14.58 -11.16
N LEU A 114 3.45 -13.89 -10.56
CA LEU A 114 4.81 -14.37 -10.39
C LEU A 114 5.07 -14.64 -8.91
N ARG A 115 5.75 -15.73 -8.62
CA ARG A 115 6.22 -16.07 -7.28
C ARG A 115 7.70 -15.75 -7.18
N ILE A 116 8.07 -14.85 -6.27
CA ILE A 116 9.44 -14.47 -5.98
C ILE A 116 9.84 -15.07 -4.63
N GLY A 117 10.91 -15.85 -4.63
CA GLY A 117 11.44 -16.47 -3.41
C GLY A 117 12.00 -15.43 -2.43
N VAL A 118 11.76 -15.67 -1.14
CA VAL A 118 12.35 -14.93 -0.02
C VAL A 118 13.29 -15.87 0.72
N GLU A 119 14.58 -15.59 0.68
CA GLU A 119 15.61 -16.44 1.27
C GLU A 119 15.50 -16.46 2.78
N GLN A 120 15.48 -15.27 3.37
CA GLN A 120 15.45 -15.12 4.83
C GLN A 120 14.82 -13.80 5.27
N ALA A 121 14.33 -13.81 6.51
CA ALA A 121 13.96 -12.63 7.26
C ALA A 121 14.64 -12.70 8.63
N HIS A 122 15.33 -11.65 9.05
CA HIS A 122 16.01 -11.64 10.34
C HIS A 122 15.77 -10.35 11.11
N LEU A 123 15.72 -10.50 12.45
CA LEU A 123 15.57 -9.38 13.37
C LEU A 123 16.92 -8.76 13.65
N GLU A 124 16.96 -7.43 13.68
CA GLU A 124 18.14 -6.66 14.01
C GLU A 124 17.81 -5.31 14.65
N GLU A 125 18.80 -4.52 14.97
CA GLU A 125 18.66 -3.15 15.48
C GLU A 125 19.18 -2.13 14.45
N ASP A 126 18.55 -0.95 14.39
CA ASP A 126 19.02 0.14 13.55
C ASP A 126 20.19 0.89 14.20
N THR A 127 20.94 1.64 13.40
CA THR A 127 22.03 2.52 13.83
C THR A 127 21.53 3.95 14.09
N ALA A 128 22.36 4.80 14.65
CA ALA A 128 22.03 6.20 14.86
C ALA A 128 21.87 6.95 13.53
N LYS A 129 21.13 8.05 13.54
CA LYS A 129 21.06 8.95 12.39
C LYS A 129 22.29 9.85 12.38
N GLN A 130 23.01 9.83 11.27
CA GLN A 130 24.14 10.70 11.03
C GLN A 130 23.75 11.83 10.07
N ILE A 131 24.11 13.07 10.42
CA ILE A 131 23.89 14.27 9.62
C ILE A 131 25.24 14.90 9.35
N HIS A 132 25.66 14.91 8.09
CA HIS A 132 26.91 15.52 7.65
C HIS A 132 26.67 17.00 7.35
N LEU A 133 27.44 17.86 7.99
CA LEU A 133 27.60 19.27 7.69
C LEU A 133 28.99 19.49 7.06
N SER A 134 29.32 20.74 6.65
CA SER A 134 30.60 21.02 5.98
C SER A 134 31.81 20.51 6.76
N ASP A 135 31.87 20.78 8.07
CA ASP A 135 33.04 20.53 8.88
C ASP A 135 32.82 19.57 10.05
N ILE A 136 31.58 19.19 10.31
CA ILE A 136 31.19 18.32 11.42
C ILE A 136 30.14 17.32 11.02
N SER A 137 30.06 16.21 11.75
CA SER A 137 28.95 15.26 11.68
C SER A 137 28.19 15.24 13.00
N LEU A 138 26.87 15.40 12.92
CA LEU A 138 25.99 15.29 14.08
C LEU A 138 25.43 13.89 14.17
N LEU A 139 25.34 13.36 15.40
CA LEU A 139 24.78 12.04 15.67
C LEU A 139 23.51 12.18 16.52
N ASN A 140 22.45 11.54 16.04
CA ASN A 140 21.20 11.42 16.78
C ASN A 140 20.94 9.94 17.07
N PHE A 141 21.12 9.55 18.34
CA PHE A 141 20.99 8.18 18.80
C PHE A 141 19.54 7.77 19.10
N ASN A 142 18.54 8.61 18.86
CA ASN A 142 17.14 8.23 19.05
C ASN A 142 16.78 7.00 18.21
N ARG A 143 17.31 6.88 16.98
CA ARG A 143 17.08 5.73 16.11
C ARG A 143 17.91 4.50 16.47
N CYS A 144 19.08 4.68 17.09
CA CYS A 144 19.96 3.58 17.49
C CYS A 144 19.20 2.58 18.37
N GLY A 145 19.18 1.32 17.96
CA GLY A 145 18.47 0.25 18.64
C GLY A 145 16.98 0.12 18.25
N THR A 146 16.45 0.93 17.33
CA THR A 146 15.09 0.72 16.77
C THR A 146 15.00 -0.68 16.17
N PRO A 147 13.94 -1.46 16.48
CA PRO A 147 13.80 -2.81 15.93
C PRO A 147 13.64 -2.77 14.41
N LEU A 148 14.42 -3.57 13.73
CA LEU A 148 14.33 -3.80 12.29
C LEU A 148 14.04 -5.27 12.00
N ILE A 149 13.38 -5.50 10.87
CA ILE A 149 13.40 -6.78 10.17
C ILE A 149 14.00 -6.56 8.79
N GLU A 150 15.06 -7.30 8.46
CA GLU A 150 15.64 -7.34 7.12
C GLU A 150 15.06 -8.55 6.38
N ILE A 151 14.55 -8.32 5.17
CA ILE A 151 13.94 -9.33 4.29
C ILE A 151 14.79 -9.40 3.03
N VAL A 152 15.35 -10.58 2.76
CA VAL A 152 16.25 -10.82 1.61
C VAL A 152 15.55 -11.71 0.60
N SER A 153 15.40 -11.21 -0.64
CA SER A 153 14.85 -12.01 -1.74
C SER A 153 15.90 -12.93 -2.37
N LEU A 154 15.42 -14.01 -3.00
CA LEU A 154 16.23 -14.70 -4.00
C LEU A 154 16.40 -13.81 -5.24
N PRO A 155 17.49 -13.96 -6.02
CA PRO A 155 17.74 -13.18 -7.24
C PRO A 155 16.94 -13.73 -8.42
N GLU A 156 15.63 -13.66 -8.36
CA GLU A 156 14.68 -14.25 -9.30
C GLU A 156 13.86 -13.22 -10.07
N MET A 157 14.11 -11.93 -9.86
CA MET A 157 13.45 -10.86 -10.60
C MET A 157 14.27 -10.50 -11.84
N HIS A 158 13.57 -10.18 -12.95
CA HIS A 158 14.16 -9.97 -14.25
C HIS A 158 13.86 -8.61 -14.89
N SER A 159 13.14 -7.73 -14.18
CA SER A 159 12.83 -6.39 -14.66
C SER A 159 12.69 -5.38 -13.53
N GLY A 160 12.86 -4.08 -13.85
CA GLY A 160 12.58 -3.01 -12.90
C GLY A 160 11.12 -2.98 -12.44
N LEU A 161 10.19 -3.44 -13.27
CA LEU A 161 8.78 -3.55 -12.92
C LEU A 161 8.55 -4.65 -11.86
N GLU A 162 9.17 -5.82 -12.03
CA GLU A 162 9.11 -6.90 -11.04
C GLU A 162 9.70 -6.47 -9.70
N ALA A 163 10.88 -5.80 -9.72
CA ALA A 163 11.53 -5.26 -8.54
C ALA A 163 10.63 -4.26 -7.80
N MET A 164 10.01 -3.34 -8.54
CA MET A 164 9.05 -2.38 -8.00
C MET A 164 7.85 -3.08 -7.36
N LYS A 165 7.23 -4.03 -8.05
CA LYS A 165 6.07 -4.78 -7.57
C LYS A 165 6.37 -5.65 -6.35
N TYR A 166 7.57 -6.21 -6.26
CA TYR A 166 8.02 -6.94 -5.08
C TYR A 166 8.08 -6.05 -3.85
N VAL A 167 8.70 -4.86 -3.95
CA VAL A 167 8.77 -3.93 -2.82
C VAL A 167 7.39 -3.37 -2.45
N GLU A 168 6.52 -3.11 -3.44
CA GLU A 168 5.12 -2.75 -3.18
C GLU A 168 4.40 -3.83 -2.36
N ALA A 169 4.53 -5.10 -2.75
CA ALA A 169 3.90 -6.22 -2.05
C ALA A 169 4.41 -6.37 -0.60
N ILE A 170 5.74 -6.27 -0.38
CA ILE A 170 6.30 -6.30 0.98
C ILE A 170 5.76 -5.12 1.80
N ARG A 171 5.74 -3.90 1.25
CA ARG A 171 5.20 -2.72 1.93
C ARG A 171 3.72 -2.90 2.31
N GLU A 172 2.90 -3.40 1.41
CA GLU A 172 1.50 -3.72 1.68
C GLU A 172 1.40 -4.72 2.85
N ILE A 173 2.13 -5.84 2.79
CA ILE A 173 2.10 -6.89 3.83
C ILE A 173 2.43 -6.29 5.20
N VAL A 174 3.54 -5.58 5.35
CA VAL A 174 3.96 -5.05 6.66
C VAL A 174 3.02 -3.97 7.19
N THR A 175 2.42 -3.18 6.29
CA THR A 175 1.43 -2.16 6.64
C THR A 175 0.11 -2.80 7.09
N TYR A 176 -0.38 -3.81 6.37
CA TYR A 176 -1.62 -4.52 6.70
C TYR A 176 -1.50 -5.35 7.98
N LEU A 177 -0.35 -5.96 8.22
CA LEU A 177 -0.04 -6.59 9.50
C LEU A 177 -0.01 -5.58 10.67
N GLY A 178 0.15 -4.29 10.39
CA GLY A 178 0.28 -3.25 11.40
C GLY A 178 1.63 -3.24 12.09
N VAL A 179 2.63 -3.92 11.53
CA VAL A 179 3.98 -4.04 12.12
C VAL A 179 4.89 -2.86 11.74
N SER A 180 4.55 -2.12 10.68
CA SER A 180 5.26 -0.92 10.23
C SER A 180 4.29 0.06 9.55
N ASP A 181 4.69 1.32 9.39
CA ASP A 181 3.97 2.28 8.56
C ASP A 181 4.37 2.23 7.08
N GLY A 182 5.44 1.51 6.76
CA GLY A 182 5.93 1.28 5.40
C GLY A 182 6.35 2.54 4.63
N LYS A 183 6.63 3.64 5.33
CA LYS A 183 6.96 4.93 4.71
C LYS A 183 8.44 5.02 4.35
N MET A 184 8.73 5.06 3.05
CA MET A 184 10.12 5.22 2.56
C MET A 184 10.67 6.62 2.86
N GLU A 185 9.84 7.66 2.77
CA GLU A 185 10.19 9.05 3.05
C GLU A 185 10.62 9.30 4.51
N ASN A 186 10.11 8.51 5.44
CA ASN A 186 10.49 8.55 6.85
C ASN A 186 11.67 7.62 7.18
N GLY A 187 12.06 6.75 6.23
CA GLY A 187 13.07 5.72 6.43
C GLY A 187 12.56 4.47 7.14
N SER A 188 11.24 4.36 7.38
CA SER A 188 10.63 3.16 7.99
C SER A 188 10.67 1.94 7.08
N LEU A 189 10.82 2.15 5.77
CA LEU A 189 11.11 1.12 4.78
C LEU A 189 12.25 1.60 3.89
N ARG A 190 13.32 0.83 3.83
CA ARG A 190 14.51 1.10 3.00
C ARG A 190 14.79 -0.15 2.18
N CYS A 191 15.29 0.00 0.97
CA CYS A 191 15.70 -1.13 0.15
C CYS A 191 17.02 -0.87 -0.57
N ASP A 192 17.79 -1.92 -0.69
CA ASP A 192 19.00 -2.00 -1.48
C ASP A 192 18.76 -3.02 -2.60
N VAL A 193 19.05 -2.64 -3.84
CA VAL A 193 18.80 -3.48 -5.01
C VAL A 193 20.12 -3.94 -5.60
N ASN A 194 20.32 -5.24 -5.67
CA ASN A 194 21.45 -5.88 -6.33
C ASN A 194 21.07 -6.20 -7.77
N VAL A 195 21.72 -5.57 -8.76
CA VAL A 195 21.45 -5.75 -10.19
C VAL A 195 22.67 -6.38 -10.87
N SER A 196 22.47 -7.48 -11.57
CA SER A 196 23.43 -8.05 -12.49
C SER A 196 22.75 -8.43 -13.80
N ILE A 197 23.54 -8.64 -14.85
CA ILE A 197 23.05 -9.21 -16.12
C ILE A 197 23.90 -10.42 -16.51
N ARG A 198 23.28 -11.39 -17.16
CA ARG A 198 23.96 -12.58 -17.68
C ARG A 198 23.49 -12.87 -19.12
N PRO A 199 24.29 -13.59 -19.94
CA PRO A 199 23.80 -14.06 -21.21
C PRO A 199 22.56 -14.91 -21.03
N LYS A 200 21.53 -14.64 -21.83
CA LYS A 200 20.23 -15.33 -21.73
C LYS A 200 20.39 -16.85 -21.82
N GLY A 201 19.74 -17.56 -20.88
CA GLY A 201 19.80 -19.01 -20.81
C GLY A 201 21.02 -19.58 -20.07
N THR A 202 21.91 -18.75 -19.50
CA THR A 202 23.02 -19.23 -18.67
C THR A 202 22.65 -19.22 -17.20
N LEU A 203 23.21 -20.17 -16.43
CA LEU A 203 22.98 -20.25 -14.96
C LEU A 203 23.98 -19.38 -14.17
N LYS A 204 25.14 -19.08 -14.75
CA LYS A 204 26.18 -18.33 -14.06
C LYS A 204 25.78 -16.87 -13.91
N LEU A 205 25.73 -16.41 -12.67
CA LEU A 205 25.42 -15.02 -12.35
C LEU A 205 26.52 -14.08 -12.86
N GLY A 206 26.12 -12.89 -13.32
CA GLY A 206 27.01 -11.79 -13.64
C GLY A 206 27.53 -11.08 -12.40
N THR A 207 28.45 -10.11 -12.60
CA THR A 207 28.91 -9.23 -11.53
C THR A 207 27.79 -8.27 -11.16
N LYS A 208 27.44 -8.21 -9.85
CA LYS A 208 26.38 -7.35 -9.37
C LYS A 208 26.86 -5.93 -9.01
N ALA A 209 26.02 -4.93 -9.29
CA ALA A 209 26.08 -3.60 -8.71
C ALA A 209 24.99 -3.47 -7.66
N GLU A 210 25.33 -2.92 -6.50
CA GLU A 210 24.40 -2.63 -5.41
C GLU A 210 23.89 -1.19 -5.54
N CYS A 211 22.60 -0.99 -5.73
CA CYS A 211 21.95 0.32 -5.84
C CYS A 211 21.32 0.72 -4.52
N LYS A 212 21.74 1.86 -3.99
CA LYS A 212 21.26 2.45 -2.74
C LYS A 212 20.55 3.78 -2.97
N ASN A 213 20.00 4.34 -1.90
CA ASN A 213 19.34 5.65 -1.90
C ASN A 213 18.09 5.66 -2.79
N LEU A 214 17.28 4.62 -2.65
CA LEU A 214 16.03 4.43 -3.38
C LEU A 214 14.87 4.91 -2.49
N ASN A 215 14.60 6.22 -2.55
CA ASN A 215 13.68 6.89 -1.61
C ASN A 215 12.20 6.74 -1.97
N THR A 216 11.90 6.24 -3.18
CA THR A 216 10.53 5.97 -3.64
C THR A 216 10.46 4.64 -4.39
N ILE A 217 9.26 4.07 -4.46
CA ILE A 217 9.00 2.84 -5.23
C ILE A 217 9.37 3.01 -6.71
N GLN A 218 9.10 4.19 -7.29
CA GLN A 218 9.42 4.49 -8.68
C GLN A 218 10.93 4.55 -8.93
N ASN A 219 11.71 5.01 -7.96
CA ASN A 219 13.16 5.05 -8.06
C ASN A 219 13.77 3.66 -8.16
N ILE A 220 13.13 2.65 -7.58
CA ILE A 220 13.56 1.25 -7.68
C ILE A 220 13.56 0.81 -9.15
N LYS A 221 12.41 0.97 -9.81
CA LYS A 221 12.28 0.65 -11.23
C LYS A 221 13.27 1.43 -12.07
N ALA A 222 13.36 2.74 -11.86
CA ALA A 222 14.24 3.61 -12.64
C ALA A 222 15.73 3.25 -12.47
N ALA A 223 16.17 2.94 -11.26
CA ALA A 223 17.54 2.53 -10.98
C ALA A 223 17.89 1.19 -11.64
N VAL A 224 16.99 0.21 -11.56
CA VAL A 224 17.17 -1.10 -12.21
C VAL A 224 17.24 -0.93 -13.73
N ASP A 225 16.28 -0.21 -14.33
CA ASP A 225 16.22 0.00 -15.77
C ASP A 225 17.48 0.72 -16.28
N TYR A 226 18.03 1.65 -15.52
CA TYR A 226 19.28 2.33 -15.82
C TYR A 226 20.47 1.37 -15.72
N GLU A 227 20.58 0.59 -14.63
CA GLU A 227 21.70 -0.35 -14.43
C GLU A 227 21.73 -1.44 -15.48
N VAL A 228 20.60 -1.99 -15.87
CA VAL A 228 20.51 -2.97 -16.95
C VAL A 228 21.08 -2.39 -18.25
N LYS A 229 20.68 -1.17 -18.62
CA LYS A 229 21.21 -0.49 -19.81
C LYS A 229 22.71 -0.22 -19.71
N ARG A 230 23.18 0.29 -18.56
CA ARG A 230 24.59 0.58 -18.32
C ARG A 230 25.47 -0.68 -18.42
N GLN A 231 25.05 -1.76 -17.74
CA GLN A 231 25.82 -3.00 -17.73
C GLN A 231 25.82 -3.67 -19.10
N THR A 232 24.70 -3.62 -19.83
CA THR A 232 24.61 -4.11 -21.20
C THR A 232 25.59 -3.38 -22.11
N ALA A 233 25.62 -2.05 -22.08
CA ALA A 233 26.53 -1.24 -22.89
C ALA A 233 28.01 -1.53 -22.60
N LEU A 234 28.37 -1.73 -21.30
CA LEU A 234 29.72 -2.14 -20.92
C LEU A 234 30.12 -3.48 -21.51
N LEU A 235 29.27 -4.51 -21.38
CA LEU A 235 29.56 -5.85 -21.90
C LEU A 235 29.61 -5.89 -23.43
N GLU A 236 28.74 -5.15 -24.11
CA GLU A 236 28.75 -5.04 -25.57
C GLU A 236 29.99 -4.32 -26.12
N SER A 237 30.55 -3.37 -25.36
CA SER A 237 31.82 -2.71 -25.69
C SER A 237 33.07 -3.54 -25.30
N GLY A 238 32.89 -4.77 -24.81
CA GLY A 238 33.98 -5.64 -24.35
C GLY A 238 34.57 -5.28 -22.98
N GLN A 239 33.94 -4.35 -22.26
CA GLN A 239 34.37 -3.98 -20.91
C GLN A 239 33.73 -4.91 -19.88
N LYS A 240 34.32 -4.97 -18.68
CA LYS A 240 33.77 -5.76 -17.58
C LYS A 240 32.91 -4.89 -16.68
N VAL A 241 31.85 -5.47 -16.15
CA VAL A 241 31.11 -4.88 -15.03
C VAL A 241 31.93 -5.08 -13.77
N GLU A 242 32.20 -4.00 -13.04
CA GLU A 242 32.88 -4.06 -11.76
C GLU A 242 31.88 -4.18 -10.61
N GLN A 243 32.27 -4.81 -9.50
CA GLN A 243 31.43 -4.87 -8.32
C GLN A 243 31.48 -3.52 -7.59
N GLU A 244 30.37 -2.81 -7.58
CA GLU A 244 30.26 -1.43 -7.09
C GLU A 244 29.05 -1.26 -6.18
N THR A 245 29.17 -0.32 -5.22
CA THR A 245 28.01 0.31 -4.60
C THR A 245 27.73 1.63 -5.32
N ARG A 246 26.51 1.81 -5.77
CA ARG A 246 26.04 2.96 -6.52
C ARG A 246 24.84 3.59 -5.81
N ARG A 247 24.63 4.90 -5.94
CA ARG A 247 23.42 5.58 -5.47
C ARG A 247 22.58 6.00 -6.68
N TYR A 248 21.29 5.95 -6.56
CA TYR A 248 20.41 6.55 -7.56
C TYR A 248 20.36 8.06 -7.34
N ASP A 249 20.54 8.83 -8.41
CA ASP A 249 20.45 10.29 -8.44
C ASP A 249 19.20 10.69 -9.22
N GLU A 250 18.22 11.23 -8.49
CA GLU A 250 16.91 11.57 -9.05
C GLU A 250 17.00 12.73 -10.05
N GLY A 251 17.90 13.69 -9.83
CA GLY A 251 18.11 14.84 -10.70
C GLY A 251 18.71 14.43 -12.05
N LEU A 252 19.69 13.53 -12.01
CA LEU A 252 20.35 13.01 -13.20
C LEU A 252 19.61 11.80 -13.81
N LYS A 253 18.66 11.20 -13.10
CA LYS A 253 17.93 9.97 -13.46
C LYS A 253 18.87 8.81 -13.81
N GLN A 254 19.95 8.67 -13.04
CA GLN A 254 20.98 7.66 -13.24
C GLN A 254 21.57 7.18 -11.93
N THR A 255 22.24 6.03 -11.98
CA THR A 255 23.05 5.59 -10.85
C THR A 255 24.43 6.19 -10.94
N VAL A 256 24.98 6.64 -9.80
CA VAL A 256 26.32 7.21 -9.67
C VAL A 256 27.15 6.34 -8.74
N MET A 257 28.38 6.04 -9.13
CA MET A 257 29.29 5.24 -8.32
C MET A 257 29.60 5.96 -7.00
N MET A 258 29.45 5.24 -5.89
CA MET A 258 29.88 5.69 -4.55
C MET A 258 31.25 5.13 -4.19
N ARG A 259 31.40 3.82 -4.35
CA ARG A 259 32.65 3.12 -4.05
C ARG A 259 32.75 1.82 -4.85
N LYS A 260 33.96 1.41 -5.16
CA LYS A 260 34.24 0.05 -5.66
C LYS A 260 34.30 -0.90 -4.44
N LYS A 261 33.75 -2.08 -4.59
CA LYS A 261 33.93 -3.17 -3.62
C LYS A 261 35.18 -3.95 -4.01
N THR A 262 36.34 -3.48 -3.59
CA THR A 262 37.64 -4.14 -3.87
C THR A 262 37.83 -5.41 -3.05
N ASP A 263 37.27 -5.42 -1.82
CA ASP A 263 37.35 -6.58 -0.91
C ASP A 263 36.01 -6.76 -0.20
N ALA A 264 35.58 -8.00 -0.01
CA ALA A 264 34.46 -8.33 0.86
C ALA A 264 34.83 -7.99 2.30
N ILE A 265 34.03 -7.12 2.93
CA ILE A 265 34.24 -6.80 4.35
C ILE A 265 33.91 -8.06 5.15
N ASP A 266 34.88 -8.58 5.87
CA ASP A 266 34.66 -9.64 6.85
C ASP A 266 34.18 -9.01 8.16
N TYR A 267 32.89 -9.13 8.42
CA TYR A 267 32.26 -8.63 9.65
C TYR A 267 32.55 -9.51 10.88
N LYS A 268 33.31 -10.59 10.73
CA LYS A 268 33.72 -11.48 11.83
C LYS A 268 32.53 -11.83 12.74
N TYR A 269 31.47 -12.36 12.12
CA TYR A 269 30.27 -12.76 12.84
C TYR A 269 30.56 -13.82 13.89
N PHE A 270 29.99 -13.62 15.08
CA PHE A 270 29.92 -14.63 16.12
C PHE A 270 28.64 -14.43 16.96
N ARG A 271 28.24 -15.47 17.69
CA ARG A 271 27.03 -15.42 18.53
C ARG A 271 27.13 -14.32 19.59
N GLU A 272 26.05 -13.57 19.80
CA GLU A 272 25.91 -12.59 20.88
C GLU A 272 25.95 -13.34 22.25
N PRO A 273 27.00 -13.19 23.06
CA PRO A 273 27.17 -14.00 24.28
C PRO A 273 26.21 -13.58 25.40
N ASN A 274 25.70 -12.35 25.36
CA ASN A 274 24.81 -11.82 26.39
C ASN A 274 23.33 -12.12 26.14
N ILE A 275 23.00 -12.76 25.01
CA ILE A 275 21.66 -13.26 24.72
C ILE A 275 21.72 -14.78 24.63
N VAL A 276 21.18 -15.47 25.63
CA VAL A 276 21.02 -16.92 25.57
C VAL A 276 20.04 -17.31 24.48
N PRO A 277 20.14 -18.52 23.89
CA PRO A 277 19.12 -19.02 22.98
C PRO A 277 17.73 -18.94 23.61
N ILE A 278 16.76 -18.45 22.85
CA ILE A 278 15.37 -18.27 23.33
C ILE A 278 14.48 -19.25 22.59
N ASP A 279 14.01 -20.27 23.29
CA ASP A 279 13.02 -21.19 22.74
C ASP A 279 11.66 -20.50 22.71
N LEU A 280 11.05 -20.46 21.53
CA LEU A 280 9.73 -19.87 21.34
C LEU A 280 8.66 -20.88 21.74
N ASP A 281 7.91 -20.55 22.76
CA ASP A 281 6.74 -21.31 23.19
C ASP A 281 5.72 -21.43 22.06
N GLU A 282 5.12 -22.62 21.89
CA GLU A 282 4.13 -22.86 20.82
C GLU A 282 2.89 -21.98 20.96
N GLY A 283 2.46 -21.71 22.19
CA GLY A 283 1.37 -20.77 22.47
C GLY A 283 1.69 -19.36 22.03
N PHE A 284 2.92 -18.90 22.25
CA PHE A 284 3.36 -17.57 21.80
C PHE A 284 3.38 -17.45 20.26
N ILE A 285 3.87 -18.50 19.56
CA ILE A 285 3.83 -18.54 18.10
C ILE A 285 2.38 -18.56 17.62
N TYR A 286 1.55 -19.40 18.23
CA TYR A 286 0.12 -19.49 17.91
C TYR A 286 -0.59 -18.14 18.08
N ASP A 287 -0.41 -17.48 19.22
CA ASP A 287 -1.03 -16.18 19.49
C ASP A 287 -0.56 -15.10 18.51
N ALA A 288 0.73 -15.08 18.17
CA ALA A 288 1.27 -14.16 17.17
C ALA A 288 0.59 -14.35 15.81
N ILE A 289 0.46 -15.59 15.34
CA ILE A 289 -0.17 -15.92 14.06
C ILE A 289 -1.67 -15.60 14.08
N HIS A 290 -2.40 -16.00 15.13
CA HIS A 290 -3.85 -15.81 15.21
C HIS A 290 -4.28 -14.35 15.47
N SER A 291 -3.35 -13.53 15.94
CA SER A 291 -3.55 -12.07 16.06
C SER A 291 -3.17 -11.30 14.79
N MET A 292 -2.86 -11.98 13.69
CA MET A 292 -2.60 -11.32 12.42
C MET A 292 -3.89 -10.71 11.84
N ASN A 293 -3.76 -9.53 11.31
CA ASN A 293 -4.82 -8.93 10.48
C ASN A 293 -4.90 -9.67 9.14
N LYS A 294 -6.04 -9.54 8.44
CA LYS A 294 -6.16 -9.99 7.06
C LYS A 294 -5.08 -9.37 6.17
N LEU A 295 -4.57 -10.14 5.25
CA LEU A 295 -3.58 -9.70 4.27
C LEU A 295 -4.24 -9.08 3.02
N PRO A 296 -3.51 -8.30 2.23
CA PRO A 296 -4.06 -7.69 1.01
C PRO A 296 -4.73 -8.69 0.05
N ASN A 297 -4.16 -9.89 -0.09
CA ASN A 297 -4.74 -10.92 -0.97
C ASN A 297 -6.08 -11.49 -0.47
N ASP A 298 -6.27 -11.52 0.85
CA ASP A 298 -7.56 -11.90 1.43
C ASP A 298 -8.62 -10.86 1.06
N TYR A 299 -8.29 -9.57 1.21
CA TYR A 299 -9.16 -8.47 0.81
C TYR A 299 -9.45 -8.47 -0.68
N ARG A 300 -8.45 -8.70 -1.56
CA ARG A 300 -8.66 -8.83 -3.01
C ARG A 300 -9.71 -9.88 -3.32
N SER A 301 -9.58 -11.05 -2.70
CA SER A 301 -10.51 -12.17 -2.90
C SER A 301 -11.93 -11.86 -2.39
N GLU A 302 -12.05 -11.21 -1.23
CA GLU A 302 -13.34 -10.87 -0.62
C GLU A 302 -14.05 -9.75 -1.38
N LEU A 303 -13.33 -8.67 -1.74
CA LEU A 303 -13.88 -7.53 -2.44
C LEU A 303 -14.31 -7.87 -3.87
N ALA A 304 -13.59 -8.76 -4.56
CA ALA A 304 -14.01 -9.28 -5.86
C ALA A 304 -15.35 -10.03 -5.78
N LYS A 305 -15.57 -10.82 -4.71
CA LYS A 305 -16.87 -11.49 -4.47
C LYS A 305 -17.99 -10.51 -4.20
N GLN A 306 -17.69 -9.30 -3.71
CA GLN A 306 -18.65 -8.21 -3.51
C GLN A 306 -18.96 -7.44 -4.81
N GLY A 307 -18.32 -7.80 -5.93
CA GLY A 307 -18.59 -7.24 -7.25
C GLY A 307 -17.82 -5.96 -7.57
N LEU A 308 -16.75 -5.63 -6.83
CA LEU A 308 -15.84 -4.57 -7.22
C LEU A 308 -14.94 -5.04 -8.37
N SER A 309 -14.59 -4.11 -9.27
CA SER A 309 -13.59 -4.31 -10.31
C SER A 309 -12.17 -4.35 -9.74
N ASP A 310 -11.24 -4.96 -10.48
CA ASP A 310 -9.82 -4.98 -10.09
C ASP A 310 -9.27 -3.58 -9.82
N TYR A 311 -9.66 -2.60 -10.64
CA TYR A 311 -9.27 -1.20 -10.44
C TYR A 311 -9.79 -0.64 -9.10
N GLU A 312 -11.07 -0.87 -8.77
CA GLU A 312 -11.66 -0.39 -7.52
C GLU A 312 -11.00 -1.04 -6.30
N ILE A 313 -10.67 -2.33 -6.41
CA ILE A 313 -9.97 -3.07 -5.36
C ILE A 313 -8.57 -2.51 -5.14
N GLU A 314 -7.76 -2.36 -6.20
CA GLU A 314 -6.39 -1.88 -6.07
C GLU A 314 -6.33 -0.42 -5.57
N GLU A 315 -7.26 0.45 -5.98
CA GLU A 315 -7.34 1.81 -5.44
C GLU A 315 -7.71 1.83 -3.95
N LEU A 316 -8.65 0.97 -3.53
CA LEU A 316 -9.04 0.87 -2.12
C LEU A 316 -7.89 0.33 -1.26
N LEU A 317 -7.15 -0.67 -1.75
CA LEU A 317 -6.04 -1.30 -1.04
C LEU A 317 -4.82 -0.38 -0.81
N LYS A 318 -4.71 0.73 -1.52
CA LYS A 318 -3.63 1.71 -1.29
C LYS A 318 -3.65 2.29 0.12
N ASN A 319 -4.79 2.27 0.80
CA ASN A 319 -4.94 2.80 2.15
C ASN A 319 -5.72 1.82 3.03
N ARG A 320 -5.02 1.20 3.96
CA ARG A 320 -5.58 0.22 4.89
C ARG A 320 -6.78 0.76 5.69
N ASP A 321 -6.72 2.01 6.14
CA ASP A 321 -7.80 2.59 6.97
C ASP A 321 -9.10 2.72 6.16
N PHE A 322 -8.99 2.99 4.85
CA PHE A 322 -10.13 3.01 3.95
C PHE A 322 -10.71 1.61 3.72
N VAL A 323 -9.86 0.57 3.63
CA VAL A 323 -10.32 -0.83 3.52
C VAL A 323 -11.09 -1.23 4.77
N LEU A 324 -10.58 -0.94 5.96
CA LEU A 324 -11.25 -1.25 7.22
C LEU A 324 -12.57 -0.49 7.35
N TYR A 325 -12.59 0.78 6.97
CA TYR A 325 -13.81 1.59 6.96
C TYR A 325 -14.85 1.03 5.98
N PHE A 326 -14.41 0.61 4.81
CA PHE A 326 -15.24 0.00 3.79
C PHE A 326 -15.84 -1.34 4.26
N GLU A 327 -15.01 -2.22 4.85
CA GLU A 327 -15.43 -3.50 5.42
C GLU A 327 -16.50 -3.31 6.51
N ASP A 328 -16.30 -2.34 7.41
CA ASP A 328 -17.29 -2.02 8.45
C ASP A 328 -18.61 -1.56 7.83
N CYS A 329 -18.59 -0.74 6.77
CA CYS A 329 -19.80 -0.32 6.07
C CYS A 329 -20.50 -1.50 5.36
N LEU A 330 -19.76 -2.47 4.82
CA LEU A 330 -20.35 -3.71 4.28
C LEU A 330 -21.05 -4.50 5.39
N THR A 331 -20.43 -4.63 6.54
CA THR A 331 -21.00 -5.31 7.71
C THR A 331 -22.28 -4.62 8.21
N LEU A 332 -22.34 -3.29 8.13
CA LEU A 332 -23.52 -2.49 8.45
C LEU A 332 -24.63 -2.58 7.40
N GLY A 333 -24.44 -3.33 6.32
CA GLY A 333 -25.49 -3.66 5.36
C GLY A 333 -25.64 -2.67 4.20
N VAL A 334 -24.54 -2.15 3.69
CA VAL A 334 -24.56 -1.41 2.42
C VAL A 334 -24.97 -2.33 1.28
N LYS A 335 -25.90 -1.87 0.43
CA LYS A 335 -26.49 -2.67 -0.65
C LYS A 335 -25.73 -2.59 -1.97
N SER A 336 -24.94 -1.55 -2.17
CA SER A 336 -24.15 -1.36 -3.38
C SER A 336 -22.70 -1.00 -2.99
N PRO A 337 -21.77 -1.98 -3.04
CA PRO A 337 -20.34 -1.73 -2.77
C PRO A 337 -19.75 -0.67 -3.68
N SER A 338 -20.06 -0.62 -4.97
CA SER A 338 -19.57 0.40 -5.90
C SER A 338 -20.09 1.81 -5.57
N THR A 339 -21.30 1.94 -5.04
CA THR A 339 -21.79 3.24 -4.55
C THR A 339 -21.00 3.72 -3.33
N LEU A 340 -20.73 2.82 -2.38
CA LEU A 340 -19.89 3.12 -1.23
C LEU A 340 -18.47 3.49 -1.66
N TRP A 341 -17.88 2.73 -2.59
CA TRP A 341 -16.57 3.00 -3.14
C TRP A 341 -16.47 4.42 -3.71
N ASN A 342 -17.46 4.81 -4.54
CA ASN A 342 -17.49 6.16 -5.13
C ASN A 342 -17.54 7.25 -4.06
N PHE A 343 -18.40 7.14 -3.05
CA PHE A 343 -18.45 8.12 -1.97
C PHE A 343 -17.15 8.18 -1.19
N LEU A 344 -16.58 7.01 -0.87
CA LEU A 344 -15.40 6.91 -0.01
C LEU A 344 -14.13 7.36 -0.74
N LEU A 345 -13.88 6.84 -1.95
CA LEU A 345 -12.61 7.04 -2.68
C LEU A 345 -12.63 8.27 -3.60
N VAL A 346 -13.79 8.74 -4.03
CA VAL A 346 -13.88 9.93 -4.88
C VAL A 346 -14.24 11.16 -4.06
N ASP A 347 -15.38 11.13 -3.35
CA ASP A 347 -15.91 12.32 -2.71
C ASP A 347 -15.24 12.58 -1.34
N ILE A 348 -15.16 11.58 -0.44
CA ILE A 348 -14.60 11.73 0.92
C ILE A 348 -13.07 11.86 0.87
N LEU A 349 -12.37 10.97 0.17
CA LEU A 349 -10.90 11.05 0.05
C LEU A 349 -10.48 12.36 -0.60
N GLY A 350 -11.19 12.81 -1.64
CA GLY A 350 -10.94 14.12 -2.27
C GLY A 350 -11.08 15.29 -1.29
N TYR A 351 -12.09 15.25 -0.41
CA TYR A 351 -12.25 16.24 0.65
C TYR A 351 -11.13 16.17 1.69
N LEU A 352 -10.79 14.97 2.16
CA LEU A 352 -9.76 14.76 3.19
C LEU A 352 -8.40 15.25 2.69
N ASN A 353 -8.00 14.89 1.48
CA ASN A 353 -6.75 15.32 0.87
C ASN A 353 -6.67 16.86 0.71
N LYS A 354 -7.76 17.48 0.27
CA LYS A 354 -7.81 18.95 0.08
C LYS A 354 -7.66 19.71 1.41
N ASN A 355 -8.10 19.11 2.53
CA ASN A 355 -8.13 19.74 3.84
C ASN A 355 -7.09 19.16 4.82
N GLU A 356 -6.16 18.33 4.35
CA GLU A 356 -5.12 17.67 5.16
C GLU A 356 -5.69 16.94 6.39
N LYS A 357 -6.82 16.23 6.19
CA LYS A 357 -7.58 15.51 7.22
C LYS A 357 -7.49 13.99 7.03
N ASN A 358 -7.81 13.25 8.08
CA ASN A 358 -7.91 11.79 8.10
C ASN A 358 -9.37 11.33 8.23
N LEU A 359 -9.63 10.03 8.04
CA LEU A 359 -10.97 9.43 8.23
C LEU A 359 -11.54 9.67 9.64
N SER A 360 -10.67 9.72 10.67
CA SER A 360 -11.05 10.01 12.05
C SER A 360 -11.58 11.43 12.26
N ASP A 361 -11.32 12.35 11.34
CA ASP A 361 -11.76 13.75 11.43
C ASP A 361 -13.14 13.97 10.78
N LEU A 362 -13.76 12.91 10.26
CA LEU A 362 -15.14 12.98 9.76
C LEU A 362 -16.11 13.22 10.90
N LEU A 363 -17.03 14.16 10.70
CA LEU A 363 -18.03 14.56 11.70
C LEU A 363 -19.24 13.62 11.78
N PHE A 364 -19.35 12.65 10.89
CA PHE A 364 -20.45 11.67 10.83
C PHE A 364 -19.92 10.23 10.99
N ASN A 365 -20.78 9.33 11.40
CA ASN A 365 -20.47 7.92 11.59
C ASN A 365 -20.71 7.07 10.33
N LYS A 366 -20.24 5.83 10.35
CA LYS A 366 -20.36 4.87 9.23
C LYS A 366 -21.80 4.54 8.90
N GLU A 367 -22.66 4.44 9.91
CA GLU A 367 -24.11 4.17 9.80
C GLU A 367 -24.78 5.22 8.92
N ASN A 368 -24.44 6.50 9.09
CA ASN A 368 -24.97 7.60 8.30
C ASN A 368 -24.56 7.48 6.82
N LEU A 369 -23.31 7.09 6.55
CA LEU A 369 -22.86 6.84 5.18
C LEU A 369 -23.61 5.67 4.54
N VAL A 370 -23.78 4.57 5.27
CA VAL A 370 -24.55 3.40 4.80
C VAL A 370 -26.00 3.77 4.49
N VAL A 371 -26.65 4.56 5.34
CA VAL A 371 -28.00 5.07 5.08
C VAL A 371 -28.04 5.87 3.78
N LEU A 372 -27.11 6.81 3.58
CA LEU A 372 -27.04 7.61 2.36
C LEU A 372 -26.83 6.74 1.11
N CYS A 373 -25.90 5.78 1.16
CA CYS A 373 -25.63 4.81 0.08
C CYS A 373 -26.90 4.03 -0.27
N ASN A 374 -27.59 3.51 0.74
CA ASN A 374 -28.79 2.71 0.54
C ASN A 374 -29.98 3.54 0.00
N TYR A 375 -30.09 4.81 0.37
CA TYR A 375 -31.09 5.72 -0.20
C TYR A 375 -30.84 6.01 -1.68
N LEU A 376 -29.59 6.21 -2.07
CA LEU A 376 -29.21 6.37 -3.47
C LEU A 376 -29.45 5.09 -4.27
N THR A 377 -29.02 3.94 -3.75
CA THR A 377 -29.20 2.62 -4.40
C THR A 377 -30.68 2.26 -4.57
N ALA A 378 -31.52 2.62 -3.59
CA ALA A 378 -32.94 2.42 -3.67
C ALA A 378 -33.68 3.43 -4.58
N GLY A 379 -32.98 4.36 -5.21
CA GLY A 379 -33.55 5.38 -6.07
C GLY A 379 -34.44 6.40 -5.34
N LYS A 380 -34.32 6.51 -4.01
CA LYS A 380 -35.07 7.51 -3.20
C LYS A 380 -34.54 8.93 -3.36
N ILE A 381 -33.28 9.06 -3.74
CA ILE A 381 -32.60 10.30 -4.11
C ILE A 381 -31.73 10.03 -5.34
N ASN A 382 -31.43 11.05 -6.12
CA ASN A 382 -30.51 10.94 -7.24
C ASN A 382 -29.04 11.23 -6.83
N SER A 383 -28.08 10.95 -7.70
CA SER A 383 -26.64 11.10 -7.43
C SER A 383 -26.27 12.55 -7.06
N LYS A 384 -26.88 13.57 -7.67
CA LYS A 384 -26.62 14.97 -7.34
C LYS A 384 -27.10 15.30 -5.93
N GLN A 385 -28.33 14.88 -5.61
CA GLN A 385 -28.90 15.07 -4.27
C GLN A 385 -28.08 14.34 -3.20
N ALA A 386 -27.61 13.12 -3.48
CA ALA A 386 -26.76 12.36 -2.57
C ALA A 386 -25.44 13.07 -2.29
N LYS A 387 -24.81 13.70 -3.30
CA LYS A 387 -23.60 14.52 -3.11
C LYS A 387 -23.85 15.78 -2.29
N ASP A 388 -24.99 16.44 -2.49
CA ASP A 388 -25.40 17.60 -1.69
C ASP A 388 -25.63 17.23 -0.22
N VAL A 389 -26.22 16.06 0.05
CA VAL A 389 -26.38 15.52 1.42
C VAL A 389 -25.01 15.16 2.01
N LEU A 390 -24.17 14.47 1.27
CA LEU A 390 -22.83 14.11 1.73
C LEU A 390 -21.99 15.35 2.09
N ALA A 391 -22.06 16.41 1.30
CA ALA A 391 -21.36 17.67 1.59
C ALA A 391 -21.81 18.30 2.92
N GLU A 392 -23.10 18.20 3.28
CA GLU A 392 -23.60 18.65 4.58
C GLU A 392 -23.16 17.71 5.72
N MET A 393 -23.16 16.41 5.49
CA MET A 393 -22.64 15.45 6.46
C MET A 393 -21.16 15.75 6.77
N ILE A 394 -20.35 15.99 5.74
CA ILE A 394 -18.93 16.30 5.87
C ILE A 394 -18.71 17.62 6.64
N SER A 395 -19.49 18.66 6.32
CA SER A 395 -19.27 20.00 6.85
C SER A 395 -19.87 20.21 8.24
N LYS A 396 -20.99 19.55 8.57
CA LYS A 396 -21.79 19.80 9.76
C LYS A 396 -22.03 18.55 10.64
N GLY A 397 -21.68 17.35 10.15
CA GLY A 397 -22.02 16.09 10.84
C GLY A 397 -23.52 15.75 10.82
N SER A 398 -24.28 16.35 9.91
CA SER A 398 -25.75 16.21 9.85
C SER A 398 -26.17 14.76 9.58
N ASN A 399 -27.32 14.36 10.13
CA ASN A 399 -27.92 13.08 9.80
C ASN A 399 -28.48 13.13 8.36
N PRO A 400 -28.19 12.15 7.48
CA PRO A 400 -28.62 12.18 6.09
C PRO A 400 -30.13 12.24 5.91
N LEU A 401 -30.90 11.57 6.79
CA LEU A 401 -32.37 11.57 6.70
C LEU A 401 -32.98 12.93 7.03
N ASP A 402 -32.38 13.64 8.00
CA ASP A 402 -32.84 14.98 8.36
C ASP A 402 -32.58 15.96 7.21
N VAL A 403 -31.39 15.92 6.61
CA VAL A 403 -31.04 16.75 5.44
C VAL A 403 -31.98 16.46 4.26
N ILE A 404 -32.25 15.19 3.96
CA ILE A 404 -33.17 14.79 2.88
C ILE A 404 -34.57 15.34 3.14
N LYS A 405 -35.05 15.28 4.39
CA LYS A 405 -36.37 15.76 4.77
C LYS A 405 -36.45 17.29 4.72
N GLU A 406 -35.50 17.99 5.33
CA GLU A 406 -35.46 19.46 5.37
C GLU A 406 -35.42 20.08 3.98
N LYS A 407 -34.62 19.49 3.07
CA LYS A 407 -34.50 19.97 1.69
C LYS A 407 -35.56 19.45 0.73
N GLY A 408 -36.47 18.59 1.21
CA GLY A 408 -37.54 18.00 0.38
C GLY A 408 -36.98 17.20 -0.80
N LEU A 409 -35.86 16.47 -0.61
CA LEU A 409 -35.14 15.80 -1.67
C LEU A 409 -35.72 14.42 -2.06
N SER A 410 -36.75 13.93 -1.34
CA SER A 410 -37.36 12.64 -1.65
C SER A 410 -37.87 12.61 -3.08
N GLN A 411 -37.41 11.62 -3.85
CA GLN A 411 -37.94 11.42 -5.21
C GLN A 411 -39.40 10.96 -5.15
N ILE A 412 -40.15 11.40 -6.14
CA ILE A 412 -41.51 10.90 -6.38
C ILE A 412 -41.35 9.47 -6.90
N SER A 413 -41.66 8.48 -6.07
CA SER A 413 -41.66 7.06 -6.44
C SER A 413 -43.06 6.57 -6.85
N ASP A 414 -44.05 7.43 -6.78
CA ASP A 414 -45.41 7.13 -7.25
C ASP A 414 -45.42 7.10 -8.78
N THR A 415 -45.55 5.89 -9.32
CA THR A 415 -45.54 5.64 -10.76
C THR A 415 -46.66 6.42 -11.47
N SER A 416 -47.80 6.61 -10.85
CA SER A 416 -48.93 7.34 -11.42
C SER A 416 -48.66 8.85 -11.55
N ALA A 417 -47.95 9.42 -10.57
CA ALA A 417 -47.56 10.82 -10.62
C ALA A 417 -46.50 11.08 -11.70
N ILE A 418 -45.53 10.15 -11.86
CA ILE A 418 -44.51 10.24 -12.91
C ILE A 418 -45.13 9.99 -14.30
N GLU A 419 -46.04 9.05 -14.43
CA GLU A 419 -46.75 8.78 -15.68
C GLU A 419 -47.47 10.02 -16.22
N LYS A 420 -48.12 10.79 -15.35
CA LYS A 420 -48.78 12.04 -15.74
C LYS A 420 -47.78 13.08 -16.26
N ILE A 421 -46.65 13.23 -15.57
CA ILE A 421 -45.58 14.16 -16.03
C ILE A 421 -45.01 13.69 -17.37
N VAL A 422 -44.82 12.37 -17.56
CA VAL A 422 -44.36 11.77 -18.82
C VAL A 422 -45.37 12.06 -19.93
N ASP A 423 -46.66 11.91 -19.69
CA ASP A 423 -47.71 12.20 -20.69
C ASP A 423 -47.67 13.68 -21.13
N ASP A 424 -47.61 14.59 -20.18
CA ASP A 424 -47.51 16.03 -20.45
C ASP A 424 -46.26 16.37 -21.28
N VAL A 425 -45.12 15.76 -20.94
CA VAL A 425 -43.86 15.97 -21.67
C VAL A 425 -43.91 15.36 -23.07
N LEU A 426 -44.46 14.18 -23.25
CA LEU A 426 -44.60 13.54 -24.56
C LEU A 426 -45.54 14.34 -25.46
N ALA A 427 -46.66 14.83 -24.93
CA ALA A 427 -47.59 15.70 -25.66
C ALA A 427 -46.96 17.00 -26.17
N ALA A 428 -46.03 17.57 -25.37
CA ALA A 428 -45.33 18.81 -25.71
C ALA A 428 -44.11 18.63 -26.64
N ASN A 429 -43.63 17.38 -26.87
CA ASN A 429 -42.39 17.11 -27.59
C ASN A 429 -42.54 16.08 -28.73
N ALA A 430 -43.58 16.19 -29.54
CA ALA A 430 -43.90 15.26 -30.64
C ALA A 430 -42.73 15.03 -31.63
N GLN A 431 -41.93 16.10 -31.92
CA GLN A 431 -40.79 16.01 -32.81
C GLN A 431 -39.69 15.08 -32.23
N SER A 432 -39.43 15.16 -30.92
CA SER A 432 -38.44 14.32 -30.25
C SER A 432 -38.86 12.83 -30.21
N ILE A 433 -40.13 12.56 -30.14
CA ILE A 433 -40.69 11.20 -30.25
C ILE A 433 -40.39 10.64 -31.64
N THR A 434 -40.70 11.41 -32.70
CA THR A 434 -40.41 11.04 -34.08
C THR A 434 -38.94 10.80 -34.32
N ASP A 435 -38.09 11.67 -33.80
CA ASP A 435 -36.62 11.54 -33.91
C ASP A 435 -36.10 10.26 -33.24
N TYR A 436 -36.61 9.92 -32.04
CA TYR A 436 -36.27 8.66 -31.36
C TYR A 436 -36.72 7.44 -32.16
N GLN A 437 -37.97 7.44 -32.66
CA GLN A 437 -38.51 6.35 -33.46
C GLN A 437 -37.74 6.12 -34.77
N HIS A 438 -37.09 7.18 -35.32
CA HIS A 438 -36.23 7.13 -36.51
C HIS A 438 -34.73 6.85 -36.18
N GLY A 439 -34.42 6.36 -35.00
CA GLY A 439 -33.07 5.86 -34.68
C GLY A 439 -32.13 6.86 -34.03
N LYS A 440 -32.60 8.06 -33.62
CA LYS A 440 -31.77 9.04 -32.92
C LYS A 440 -31.80 8.81 -31.40
N ASP A 441 -30.96 7.92 -30.88
CA ASP A 441 -30.92 7.54 -29.47
C ASP A 441 -30.80 8.73 -28.48
N HIS A 442 -30.15 9.84 -28.87
CA HIS A 442 -30.05 11.04 -28.06
C HIS A 442 -31.37 11.75 -27.77
N ALA A 443 -32.40 11.52 -28.58
CA ALA A 443 -33.74 12.11 -28.38
C ALA A 443 -34.38 11.54 -27.10
N LEU A 444 -34.12 10.29 -26.73
CA LEU A 444 -34.62 9.69 -25.49
C LEU A 444 -33.99 10.39 -24.27
N GLY A 445 -32.67 10.68 -24.31
CA GLY A 445 -32.00 11.45 -23.25
C GLY A 445 -32.58 12.85 -23.07
N TYR A 446 -32.94 13.51 -24.18
CA TYR A 446 -33.61 14.81 -24.14
C TYR A 446 -35.01 14.70 -23.49
N LEU A 447 -35.84 13.72 -23.86
CA LEU A 447 -37.19 13.51 -23.28
C LEU A 447 -37.08 13.24 -21.76
N VAL A 448 -36.15 12.39 -21.33
CA VAL A 448 -35.88 12.17 -19.91
C VAL A 448 -35.49 13.47 -19.22
N GLY A 449 -34.63 14.28 -19.84
CA GLY A 449 -34.25 15.61 -19.34
C GLY A 449 -35.46 16.54 -19.16
N GLN A 450 -36.45 16.53 -20.07
CA GLN A 450 -37.66 17.32 -19.95
C GLN A 450 -38.53 16.84 -18.78
N VAL A 451 -38.66 15.52 -18.59
CA VAL A 451 -39.38 14.95 -17.42
C VAL A 451 -38.68 15.36 -16.11
N MET A 452 -37.34 15.32 -16.08
CA MET A 452 -36.57 15.78 -14.92
C MET A 452 -36.79 17.26 -14.65
N LYS A 453 -36.85 18.09 -15.69
CA LYS A 453 -37.14 19.53 -15.56
C LYS A 453 -38.57 19.76 -15.06
N ALA A 454 -39.55 19.11 -15.61
CA ALA A 454 -40.97 19.22 -15.22
C ALA A 454 -41.22 18.75 -13.79
N SER A 455 -40.50 17.73 -13.33
CA SER A 455 -40.58 17.21 -11.97
C SER A 455 -39.70 17.97 -10.97
N HIS A 456 -39.05 19.08 -11.38
CA HIS A 456 -38.06 19.79 -10.57
C HIS A 456 -36.95 18.87 -10.01
N GLY A 457 -36.52 17.87 -10.79
CA GLY A 457 -35.47 16.90 -10.40
C GLY A 457 -35.97 15.80 -9.43
N LYS A 458 -37.27 15.72 -9.17
CA LYS A 458 -37.84 14.76 -8.20
C LYS A 458 -38.28 13.41 -8.84
N ALA A 459 -38.40 13.29 -10.15
CA ALA A 459 -38.68 12.04 -10.81
C ALA A 459 -37.43 11.11 -10.79
N ASN A 460 -37.66 9.79 -10.74
CA ASN A 460 -36.57 8.83 -10.94
C ASN A 460 -36.24 8.75 -12.44
N PRO A 461 -35.00 9.07 -12.89
CA PRO A 461 -34.65 9.10 -14.31
C PRO A 461 -34.82 7.74 -15.02
N ASN A 462 -34.53 6.63 -14.32
CA ASN A 462 -34.65 5.29 -14.88
C ASN A 462 -36.12 4.93 -15.07
N LEU A 463 -36.97 5.19 -14.07
CA LEU A 463 -38.40 4.97 -14.16
C LEU A 463 -39.02 5.87 -15.24
N ALA A 464 -38.61 7.13 -15.33
CA ALA A 464 -39.05 8.03 -16.39
C ALA A 464 -38.66 7.50 -17.78
N LYS A 465 -37.45 6.98 -17.94
CA LYS A 465 -36.98 6.35 -19.17
C LYS A 465 -37.83 5.13 -19.55
N GLU A 466 -38.06 4.23 -18.57
CA GLU A 466 -38.90 3.03 -18.79
C GLU A 466 -40.32 3.39 -19.21
N LEU A 467 -40.93 4.36 -18.54
CA LEU A 467 -42.27 4.83 -18.85
C LEU A 467 -42.35 5.51 -20.24
N ILE A 468 -41.35 6.31 -20.59
CA ILE A 468 -41.26 6.91 -21.93
C ILE A 468 -41.18 5.80 -22.99
N VAL A 469 -40.23 4.85 -22.86
CA VAL A 469 -40.07 3.76 -23.85
C VAL A 469 -41.33 2.87 -23.92
N LYS A 470 -41.96 2.61 -22.79
CA LYS A 470 -43.24 1.86 -22.76
C LYS A 470 -44.35 2.55 -23.56
N LYS A 471 -44.39 3.88 -23.53
CA LYS A 471 -45.43 4.68 -24.20
C LYS A 471 -45.16 4.96 -25.67
N ILE A 472 -43.89 5.21 -26.06
CA ILE A 472 -43.53 5.57 -27.45
C ILE A 472 -43.00 4.38 -28.27
N GLY A 473 -42.81 3.22 -27.64
CA GLY A 473 -42.21 2.03 -28.25
C GLY A 473 -40.67 2.05 -28.35
N PRO A 474 -40.09 0.93 -28.76
CA PRO A 474 -38.64 0.83 -28.94
C PRO A 474 -38.18 1.61 -30.17
N CYS A 475 -36.90 2.10 -30.11
CA CYS A 475 -36.25 2.75 -31.24
C CYS A 475 -36.09 1.78 -32.41
N ILE A 476 -36.60 2.13 -33.60
CA ILE A 476 -36.47 1.34 -34.83
C ILE A 476 -35.18 1.77 -35.51
N LYS A 477 -34.10 1.03 -35.31
CA LYS A 477 -32.84 1.26 -36.05
C LYS A 477 -33.07 0.89 -37.51
N PRO A 478 -32.76 1.77 -38.47
CA PRO A 478 -32.79 1.39 -39.87
C PRO A 478 -31.83 0.23 -40.08
N THR A 479 -32.32 -0.87 -40.61
CA THR A 479 -31.51 -2.01 -41.08
C THR A 479 -30.56 -1.47 -42.14
N LYS A 480 -29.23 -1.62 -41.87
CA LYS A 480 -28.19 -1.33 -42.84
C LYS A 480 -28.20 -2.31 -43.98
#